data_b7dd22e7074a7579bbf2cbc24ef09ce7
#
_entry.id   b7dd22e7074a7579bbf2cbc24ef09ce7
#
_cell.length_a   1.000
_cell.length_b   1.000
_cell.length_c   1.000
_cell.angle_alpha   90.00
_cell.angle_beta   90.00
_cell.angle_gamma   90.00
#
_symmetry.space_group_name_H-M   'P 1'
#
loop_
_entity.id
_entity.type
_entity.pdbx_description
1 polymer ?
#
loop_
_entity_poly.entity_id
_entity_poly.type
_entity_poly.pdbx_seq_one_letter_code
_entity_poly.pdbx_strand_id
1 'polypeptide(L)' 'MSDYRIELSFDDGTEGTVDLEKYLIGSMFEPLKDKSMFAQVQFDEELRTIVWSNGADLAPEFLKGIIQS' A
#
# COMPACT_ATOMS: atom_id res chain seq x y z
N MET A 1 8.72 15.58 -0.12
CA MET A 1 8.43 14.39 -0.96
C MET A 1 8.34 13.16 -0.07
N SER A 2 7.26 12.41 -0.24
CA SER A 2 7.05 11.22 0.59
C SER A 2 7.79 10.01 0.02
N ASP A 3 8.40 9.21 0.90
CA ASP A 3 9.03 7.96 0.53
C ASP A 3 8.08 6.77 0.62
N TYR A 4 6.80 7.04 0.87
CA TYR A 4 5.78 6.00 1.10
C TYR A 4 4.74 6.01 -0.01
N ARG A 5 5.17 6.28 -1.23
CA ARG A 5 4.32 6.27 -2.41
C ARG A 5 4.48 4.95 -3.16
N ILE A 6 3.35 4.43 -3.64
CA ILE A 6 3.31 3.20 -4.42
C ILE A 6 2.47 3.44 -5.67
N GLU A 7 2.97 3.02 -6.82
CA GLU A 7 2.19 3.02 -8.05
C GLU A 7 1.41 1.72 -8.14
N LEU A 8 0.13 1.84 -8.41
CA LEU A 8 -0.77 0.68 -8.48
C LEU A 8 -1.52 0.68 -9.80
N SER A 9 -1.81 -0.52 -10.29
CA SER A 9 -2.64 -0.73 -11.46
C SER A 9 -3.57 -1.91 -11.18
N PHE A 10 -4.86 -1.71 -11.31
CA PHE A 10 -5.85 -2.74 -11.06
C PHE A 10 -6.42 -3.28 -12.36
N ASP A 11 -7.00 -4.47 -12.29
CA ASP A 11 -7.54 -5.15 -13.47
C ASP A 11 -8.72 -4.41 -14.10
N ASP A 12 -9.39 -3.56 -13.34
CA ASP A 12 -10.53 -2.79 -13.84
C ASP A 12 -10.13 -1.49 -14.55
N GLY A 13 -8.83 -1.28 -14.74
CA GLY A 13 -8.32 -0.08 -15.40
C GLY A 13 -7.99 1.05 -14.45
N THR A 14 -8.27 0.90 -13.16
CA THR A 14 -7.89 1.90 -12.18
C THR A 14 -6.38 1.89 -11.99
N GLU A 15 -5.76 3.05 -12.10
CA GLU A 15 -4.32 3.15 -11.88
C GLU A 15 -3.98 4.53 -11.32
N GLY A 16 -2.82 4.62 -10.68
CA GLY A 16 -2.33 5.86 -10.12
C GLY A 16 -1.39 5.61 -8.97
N THR A 17 -1.04 6.67 -8.27
CA THR A 17 -0.12 6.63 -7.15
C THR A 17 -0.85 6.83 -5.84
N VAL A 18 -0.51 6.04 -4.82
CA VAL A 18 -1.03 6.23 -3.47
C VAL A 18 0.11 6.66 -2.56
N ASP A 19 -0.18 7.62 -1.69
CA ASP A 19 0.76 8.05 -0.66
C ASP A 19 0.23 7.53 0.67
N LEU A 20 0.96 6.60 1.26
CA LEU A 20 0.51 5.89 2.45
C LEU A 20 1.10 6.46 3.75
N GLU A 21 1.94 7.49 3.66
CA GLU A 21 2.63 8.00 4.84
C GLU A 21 1.68 8.29 6.00
N LYS A 22 0.59 8.98 5.75
CA LYS A 22 -0.36 9.36 6.80
C LYS A 22 -1.22 8.20 7.29
N TYR A 23 -1.16 7.07 6.60
CA TYR A 23 -1.94 5.89 6.98
C TYR A 23 -1.11 4.85 7.73
N LEU A 24 0.19 5.11 7.93
CA LEU A 24 1.08 4.18 8.62
C LEU A 24 1.01 4.39 10.13
N ILE A 25 -0.17 4.17 10.67
CA ILE A 25 -0.46 4.30 12.10
C ILE A 25 -1.02 2.98 12.63
N GLY A 26 -0.86 2.76 13.93
CA GLY A 26 -1.30 1.52 14.54
C GLY A 26 -0.20 0.47 14.59
N SER A 27 -0.37 -0.54 15.43
CA SER A 27 0.69 -1.51 15.72
C SER A 27 1.13 -2.32 14.50
N MET A 28 0.24 -2.54 13.52
CA MET A 28 0.58 -3.29 12.32
C MET A 28 1.31 -2.44 11.29
N PHE A 29 1.03 -1.15 11.25
CA PHE A 29 1.56 -0.28 10.20
C PHE A 29 2.75 0.56 10.64
N GLU A 30 2.92 0.79 11.95
CA GLU A 30 4.06 1.56 12.44
C GLU A 30 5.41 1.01 11.98
N PRO A 31 5.63 -0.33 12.00
CA PRO A 31 6.91 -0.86 11.49
C PRO A 31 7.18 -0.50 10.04
N LEU A 32 6.15 -0.21 9.26
CA LEU A 32 6.31 0.15 7.85
C LEU A 32 6.83 1.57 7.65
N LYS A 33 6.94 2.34 8.72
CA LYS A 33 7.63 3.63 8.66
C LYS A 33 9.11 3.46 8.42
N ASP A 34 9.65 2.28 8.73
CA ASP A 34 10.98 1.90 8.31
C ASP A 34 10.95 1.66 6.80
N LYS A 35 11.74 2.45 6.06
CA LYS A 35 11.73 2.37 4.60
C LYS A 35 12.10 1.01 4.08
N SER A 36 12.97 0.29 4.78
CA SER A 36 13.35 -1.08 4.39
C SER A 36 12.17 -2.02 4.47
N MET A 37 11.36 -1.91 5.51
CA MET A 37 10.16 -2.72 5.66
C MET A 37 9.10 -2.33 4.62
N PHE A 38 8.92 -1.03 4.41
CA PHE A 38 7.96 -0.55 3.43
C PHE A 38 8.29 -1.05 2.03
N ALA A 39 9.57 -1.09 1.70
CA ALA A 39 10.03 -1.53 0.38
C ALA A 39 9.79 -3.02 0.12
N GLN A 40 9.47 -3.79 1.16
CA GLN A 40 9.18 -5.21 1.03
C GLN A 40 7.72 -5.49 0.66
N VAL A 41 6.99 -4.47 0.29
CA VAL A 41 5.60 -4.62 -0.14
C VAL A 41 5.53 -5.58 -1.33
N GLN A 42 4.49 -6.44 -1.33
CA GLN A 42 4.25 -7.40 -2.40
C GLN A 42 2.79 -7.33 -2.83
N PHE A 43 2.54 -7.66 -4.08
CA PHE A 43 1.18 -7.78 -4.57
C PHE A 43 0.73 -9.23 -4.40
N ASP A 44 -0.39 -9.42 -3.70
CA ASP A 44 -0.96 -10.75 -3.50
C ASP A 44 -2.08 -10.95 -4.52
N GLU A 45 -1.88 -11.89 -5.45
CA GLU A 45 -2.84 -12.14 -6.51
C GLU A 45 -4.15 -12.71 -6.00
N GLU A 46 -4.10 -13.46 -4.91
CA GLU A 46 -5.28 -14.06 -4.31
C GLU A 46 -6.18 -13.00 -3.69
N LEU A 47 -5.57 -12.11 -2.93
CA LEU A 47 -6.29 -11.03 -2.25
C LEU A 47 -6.49 -9.80 -3.15
N ARG A 48 -5.75 -9.73 -4.24
CA ARG A 48 -5.76 -8.62 -5.19
C ARG A 48 -5.45 -7.29 -4.53
N THR A 49 -4.50 -7.31 -3.61
CA THR A 49 -4.08 -6.12 -2.89
C THR A 49 -2.62 -6.24 -2.49
N ILE A 50 -2.09 -5.16 -1.94
CA ILE A 50 -0.70 -5.16 -1.48
C ILE A 50 -0.64 -5.65 -0.04
N VAL A 51 0.41 -6.39 0.26
CA VAL A 51 0.65 -6.95 1.60
C VAL A 51 2.12 -6.77 1.96
N TRP A 52 2.40 -6.84 3.24
CA TRP A 52 3.78 -6.79 3.74
C TRP A 52 4.08 -8.06 4.53
N SER A 53 5.37 -8.36 4.68
CA SER A 53 5.83 -9.59 5.31
C SER A 53 5.42 -9.71 6.77
N ASN A 54 5.10 -8.61 7.43
CA ASN A 54 4.65 -8.64 8.82
C ASN A 54 3.14 -8.94 8.98
N GLY A 55 2.46 -9.22 7.86
CA GLY A 55 1.03 -9.51 7.87
C GLY A 55 0.14 -8.31 7.64
N ALA A 56 0.71 -7.11 7.53
CA ALA A 56 -0.10 -5.93 7.24
C ALA A 56 -0.61 -5.97 5.81
N ASP A 57 -1.86 -5.55 5.61
CA ASP A 57 -2.45 -5.47 4.28
C ASP A 57 -3.42 -4.29 4.22
N LEU A 58 -3.82 -3.94 2.99
CA LEU A 58 -4.78 -2.87 2.75
C LEU A 58 -5.84 -3.39 1.79
N ALA A 59 -7.11 -3.06 2.08
CA ALA A 59 -8.19 -3.49 1.21
C ALA A 59 -8.11 -2.79 -0.15
N PRO A 60 -8.43 -3.49 -1.26
CA PRO A 60 -8.41 -2.86 -2.58
C PRO A 60 -9.30 -1.63 -2.68
N GLU A 61 -10.47 -1.67 -2.06
CA GLU A 61 -11.40 -0.54 -2.07
C GLU A 61 -10.79 0.68 -1.38
N PHE A 62 -10.05 0.46 -0.31
CA PHE A 62 -9.35 1.55 0.38
C PHE A 62 -8.32 2.19 -0.54
N LEU A 63 -7.52 1.36 -1.22
CA LEU A 63 -6.49 1.85 -2.14
C LEU A 63 -7.11 2.63 -3.29
N LYS A 64 -8.19 2.11 -3.87
CA LYS A 64 -8.87 2.79 -4.97
C LYS A 64 -9.43 4.14 -4.53
N GLY A 65 -9.85 4.24 -3.27
CA GLY A 65 -10.40 5.49 -2.74
C GLY A 65 -9.36 6.57 -2.52
N ILE A 66 -8.10 6.21 -2.34
CA ILE A 66 -7.04 7.20 -2.08
C ILE A 66 -6.09 7.38 -3.25
N ILE A 67 -6.28 6.62 -4.31
CA ILE A 67 -5.41 6.69 -5.48
C ILE A 67 -5.50 8.08 -6.11
N GLN A 68 -4.35 8.64 -6.46
CA GLN A 68 -4.27 9.95 -7.09
C GLN A 68 -3.93 9.77 -8.56
N SER A 69 -4.86 10.11 -9.39
CA SER A 69 -4.70 9.97 -10.85
C SER A 69 -4.43 11.31 -11.51
#